data_e281751ddbe97a53b43967324d8074c5
#
_entry.id   e281751ddbe97a53b43967324d8074c5
#
_cell.length_a   1.000
_cell.length_b   1.000
_cell.length_c   1.000
_cell.angle_alpha   90.00
_cell.angle_beta   90.00
_cell.angle_gamma   90.00
#
_symmetry.space_group_name_H-M   'P 1'
#
loop_
_entity.id
_entity.type
_entity.pdbx_description
1 polymer ?
#
loop_
_entity_poly.entity_id
_entity_poly.type
_entity_poly.pdbx_seq_one_letter_code
_entity_poly.pdbx_strand_id
1 'polypeptide(L)'
;MDFLQDALATGRKVRTLSIEDAYTREMLAIEVDTSLPALRVVRVLDKLRLERGLPVRIVIDHGTEFTSKTLDQWACANKVTLHFITPGRPMENGYIESFHGKFREECLNEHWFLTLDDARETIEDWRIDYNQVRPHSSLGYLTPEEFATGYANVESKKHFPHLHSHDGCCGLNLHLNSTPSALTYPD
;
A
#
# COMPACT_ATOMS: atom_id res chain seq x y z
N MET A 1 -1.12 7.77 -1.82
CA MET A 1 -1.35 7.57 -3.27
C MET A 1 -1.69 8.88 -3.93
N ASP A 2 -1.37 9.02 -5.20
CA ASP A 2 -1.49 10.28 -5.92
C ASP A 2 -1.55 10.06 -7.44
N PHE A 3 -2.01 11.07 -8.18
CA PHE A 3 -2.12 11.03 -9.63
C PHE A 3 -1.04 11.87 -10.31
N LEU A 4 -0.51 11.33 -11.42
CA LEU A 4 0.34 12.07 -12.33
C LEU A 4 -0.28 12.09 -13.74
N GLN A 5 0.00 13.13 -14.54
CA GLN A 5 -0.48 13.25 -15.92
C GLN A 5 0.70 13.27 -16.87
N ASP A 6 0.47 12.62 -18.03
CA ASP A 6 1.39 12.61 -19.14
C ASP A 6 0.63 12.50 -20.48
N ALA A 7 1.33 12.31 -21.60
CA ALA A 7 0.71 12.16 -22.91
C ALA A 7 1.45 11.11 -23.75
N LEU A 8 0.69 10.35 -24.54
CA LEU A 8 1.25 9.52 -25.60
C LEU A 8 1.88 10.39 -26.69
N ALA A 9 2.74 9.80 -27.52
CA ALA A 9 3.34 10.45 -28.68
C ALA A 9 2.31 11.05 -29.65
N THR A 10 1.08 10.53 -29.65
CA THR A 10 -0.05 11.06 -30.41
C THR A 10 -0.67 12.33 -29.81
N GLY A 11 -0.19 12.81 -28.65
CA GLY A 11 -0.78 13.90 -27.89
C GLY A 11 -1.99 13.52 -27.04
N ARG A 12 -2.40 12.26 -27.05
CA ARG A 12 -3.49 11.77 -26.20
C ARG A 12 -3.06 11.74 -24.73
N LYS A 13 -3.79 12.45 -23.87
CA LYS A 13 -3.49 12.50 -22.43
C LYS A 13 -3.67 11.13 -21.79
N VAL A 14 -2.77 10.80 -20.89
CA VAL A 14 -2.82 9.64 -20.00
C VAL A 14 -2.68 10.10 -18.56
N ARG A 15 -3.20 9.32 -17.65
CA ARG A 15 -3.04 9.52 -16.19
C ARG A 15 -2.45 8.26 -15.59
N THR A 16 -1.64 8.45 -14.58
CA THR A 16 -1.13 7.35 -13.75
C THR A 16 -1.63 7.54 -12.32
N LEU A 17 -2.02 6.45 -11.67
CA LEU A 17 -2.28 6.39 -10.23
C LEU A 17 -1.12 5.64 -9.60
N SER A 18 -0.35 6.32 -8.75
CA SER A 18 0.77 5.76 -8.00
C SER A 18 0.35 5.44 -6.57
N ILE A 19 0.62 4.22 -6.12
CA ILE A 19 0.35 3.76 -4.75
C ILE A 19 1.64 3.24 -4.14
N GLU A 20 2.18 3.98 -3.18
CA GLU A 20 3.44 3.70 -2.48
C GLU A 20 3.17 3.25 -1.04
N ASP A 21 3.91 2.27 -0.56
CA ASP A 21 4.00 2.00 0.86
C ASP A 21 4.97 3.00 1.51
N ALA A 22 4.45 3.85 2.38
CA ALA A 22 5.22 4.92 3.00
C ALA A 22 6.33 4.42 3.92
N TYR A 23 6.28 3.19 4.39
CA TYR A 23 7.29 2.60 5.27
C TYR A 23 8.39 1.89 4.48
N THR A 24 8.01 0.98 3.59
CA THR A 24 8.96 0.17 2.80
C THR A 24 9.46 0.87 1.55
N ARG A 25 8.84 1.97 1.13
CA ARG A 25 9.07 2.67 -0.14
C ARG A 25 8.77 1.82 -1.37
N GLU A 26 8.13 0.69 -1.21
CA GLU A 26 7.68 -0.11 -2.35
C GLU A 26 6.62 0.63 -3.14
N MET A 27 6.80 0.71 -4.44
CA MET A 27 5.77 1.14 -5.37
C MET A 27 4.83 -0.04 -5.62
N LEU A 28 3.71 -0.09 -4.89
CA LEU A 28 2.78 -1.21 -4.90
C LEU A 28 2.04 -1.32 -6.23
N ALA A 29 1.67 -0.20 -6.83
CA ALA A 29 1.01 -0.14 -8.13
C ALA A 29 1.24 1.20 -8.82
N ILE A 30 1.37 1.17 -10.15
CA ILE A 30 1.24 2.32 -11.05
C ILE A 30 0.19 1.95 -12.10
N GLU A 31 -1.05 2.36 -11.89
CA GLU A 31 -2.12 2.12 -12.85
C GLU A 31 -2.13 3.19 -13.92
N VAL A 32 -2.15 2.81 -15.20
CA VAL A 32 -2.06 3.72 -16.35
C VAL A 32 -3.30 3.62 -17.21
N ASP A 33 -4.00 4.73 -17.40
CA ASP A 33 -5.14 4.80 -18.33
C ASP A 33 -5.37 6.25 -18.82
N THR A 34 -6.23 6.40 -19.80
CA THR A 34 -6.70 7.73 -20.27
C THR A 34 -7.69 8.37 -19.32
N SER A 35 -8.33 7.56 -18.48
CA SER A 35 -9.26 7.99 -17.41
C SER A 35 -9.18 7.03 -16.24
N LEU A 36 -9.02 7.57 -15.04
CA LEU A 36 -8.95 6.82 -13.80
C LEU A 36 -10.03 7.31 -12.81
N PRO A 37 -11.31 6.98 -13.06
CA PRO A 37 -12.39 7.34 -12.14
C PRO A 37 -12.26 6.58 -10.82
N ALA A 38 -12.94 7.05 -9.78
CA ALA A 38 -12.90 6.46 -8.43
C ALA A 38 -13.16 4.94 -8.41
N LEU A 39 -14.03 4.43 -9.28
CA LEU A 39 -14.27 2.99 -9.38
C LEU A 39 -13.03 2.22 -9.86
N ARG A 40 -12.20 2.84 -10.72
CA ARG A 40 -10.92 2.23 -11.13
C ARG A 40 -9.92 2.22 -9.98
N VAL A 41 -9.85 3.31 -9.21
CA VAL A 41 -9.05 3.38 -7.98
C VAL A 41 -9.43 2.24 -7.02
N VAL A 42 -10.72 2.05 -6.77
CA VAL A 42 -11.23 0.96 -5.92
C VAL A 42 -10.81 -0.42 -6.43
N ARG A 43 -10.86 -0.66 -7.76
CA ARG A 43 -10.40 -1.94 -8.33
C ARG A 43 -8.92 -2.21 -8.10
N VAL A 44 -8.08 -1.17 -8.20
CA VAL A 44 -6.64 -1.30 -7.90
C VAL A 44 -6.44 -1.61 -6.41
N LEU A 45 -7.15 -0.93 -5.52
CA LEU A 45 -7.10 -1.19 -4.09
C LEU A 45 -7.60 -2.58 -3.72
N ASP A 46 -8.65 -3.10 -4.39
CA ASP A 46 -9.14 -4.47 -4.19
C ASP A 46 -8.13 -5.51 -4.64
N LYS A 47 -7.40 -5.26 -5.75
CA LYS A 47 -6.29 -6.13 -6.18
C LYS A 47 -5.19 -6.14 -5.12
N LEU A 48 -4.73 -4.98 -4.67
CA LEU A 48 -3.71 -4.87 -3.63
C LEU A 48 -4.14 -5.50 -2.31
N ARG A 49 -5.42 -5.39 -1.94
CA ARG A 49 -5.99 -6.06 -0.76
C ARG A 49 -5.77 -7.58 -0.80
N LEU A 50 -5.93 -8.20 -1.96
CA LEU A 50 -5.75 -9.65 -2.12
C LEU A 50 -4.27 -10.06 -2.10
N GLU A 51 -3.38 -9.21 -2.60
CA GLU A 51 -1.94 -9.49 -2.74
C GLU A 51 -1.15 -9.13 -1.46
N ARG A 52 -1.51 -8.03 -0.79
CA ARG A 52 -0.73 -7.43 0.31
C ARG A 52 -1.52 -7.24 1.61
N GLY A 53 -2.84 -7.41 1.57
CA GLY A 53 -3.72 -7.08 2.69
C GLY A 53 -4.16 -5.61 2.69
N LEU A 54 -4.79 -5.20 3.79
CA LEU A 54 -5.35 -3.84 3.94
C LEU A 54 -4.40 -2.95 4.74
N PRO A 55 -4.17 -1.70 4.30
CA PRO A 55 -3.47 -0.72 5.12
C PRO A 55 -4.38 -0.19 6.24
N VAL A 56 -3.79 0.29 7.32
CA VAL A 56 -4.54 0.98 8.39
C VAL A 56 -5.10 2.31 7.87
N ARG A 57 -4.30 3.01 7.05
CA ARG A 57 -4.70 4.30 6.46
C ARG A 57 -4.09 4.51 5.08
N ILE A 58 -4.75 5.33 4.29
CA ILE A 58 -4.29 5.78 2.98
C ILE A 58 -4.21 7.30 3.00
N VAL A 59 -3.04 7.86 2.69
CA VAL A 59 -2.84 9.31 2.55
C VAL A 59 -3.17 9.71 1.11
N ILE A 60 -4.00 10.73 0.96
CA ILE A 60 -4.54 11.21 -0.32
C ILE A 60 -4.68 12.74 -0.32
N ASP A 61 -4.68 13.32 -1.50
CA ASP A 61 -5.03 14.73 -1.69
C ASP A 61 -6.56 14.93 -1.81
N HIS A 62 -6.98 16.17 -2.06
CA HIS A 62 -8.39 16.53 -2.26
C HIS A 62 -8.86 16.38 -3.72
N GLY A 63 -8.21 15.53 -4.51
CA GLY A 63 -8.64 15.24 -5.88
C GLY A 63 -10.08 14.71 -5.93
N THR A 64 -10.79 15.00 -7.00
CA THR A 64 -12.21 14.64 -7.17
C THR A 64 -12.45 13.14 -7.10
N GLU A 65 -11.51 12.35 -7.56
CA GLU A 65 -11.55 10.89 -7.53
C GLU A 65 -11.44 10.37 -6.08
N PHE A 66 -10.62 11.03 -5.26
CA PHE A 66 -10.39 10.66 -3.87
C PHE A 66 -11.47 11.15 -2.92
N THR A 67 -12.13 12.27 -3.24
CA THR A 67 -13.29 12.78 -2.47
C THR A 67 -14.62 12.14 -2.87
N SER A 68 -14.59 11.07 -3.67
CA SER A 68 -15.77 10.40 -4.17
C SER A 68 -16.43 9.51 -3.11
N LYS A 69 -17.78 9.43 -3.16
CA LYS A 69 -18.54 8.51 -2.32
C LYS A 69 -18.13 7.05 -2.51
N THR A 70 -17.68 6.68 -3.71
CA THR A 70 -17.27 5.30 -4.04
C THR A 70 -16.05 4.89 -3.25
N LEU A 71 -15.03 5.75 -3.15
CA LEU A 71 -13.83 5.47 -2.37
C LEU A 71 -14.13 5.51 -0.87
N ASP A 72 -14.94 6.46 -0.41
CA ASP A 72 -15.35 6.57 0.99
C ASP A 72 -16.09 5.31 1.46
N GLN A 73 -17.05 4.81 0.66
CA GLN A 73 -17.78 3.57 0.94
C GLN A 73 -16.84 2.36 1.00
N TRP A 74 -15.87 2.27 0.07
CA TRP A 74 -14.88 1.20 0.07
C TRP A 74 -14.01 1.24 1.34
N ALA A 75 -13.54 2.41 1.71
CA ALA A 75 -12.71 2.60 2.90
C ALA A 75 -13.48 2.24 4.18
N CYS A 76 -14.72 2.69 4.31
CA CYS A 76 -15.61 2.35 5.42
C CYS A 76 -15.85 0.83 5.52
N ALA A 77 -16.18 0.17 4.40
CA ALA A 77 -16.44 -1.27 4.35
C ALA A 77 -15.21 -2.11 4.74
N ASN A 78 -14.00 -1.61 4.42
CA ASN A 78 -12.74 -2.28 4.70
C ASN A 78 -12.06 -1.79 6.00
N LYS A 79 -12.67 -0.86 6.75
CA LYS A 79 -12.12 -0.25 7.98
C LYS A 79 -10.77 0.43 7.75
N VAL A 80 -10.58 1.02 6.57
CA VAL A 80 -9.39 1.79 6.19
C VAL A 80 -9.67 3.27 6.41
N THR A 81 -8.74 3.98 7.05
CA THR A 81 -8.87 5.43 7.25
C THR A 81 -8.33 6.18 6.04
N LEU A 82 -9.16 7.03 5.41
CA LEU A 82 -8.69 7.99 4.42
C LEU A 82 -8.17 9.24 5.14
N HIS A 83 -6.89 9.53 4.97
CA HIS A 83 -6.23 10.70 5.54
C HIS A 83 -5.98 11.73 4.44
N PHE A 84 -6.77 12.78 4.44
CA PHE A 84 -6.61 13.88 3.50
C PHE A 84 -5.47 14.79 3.98
N ILE A 85 -4.52 15.08 3.08
CA ILE A 85 -3.42 16.00 3.37
C ILE A 85 -3.95 17.38 3.72
N THR A 86 -3.36 18.01 4.72
CA THR A 86 -3.76 19.36 5.15
C THR A 86 -3.33 20.39 4.10
N PRO A 87 -4.22 21.26 3.63
CA PRO A 87 -3.84 22.35 2.72
C PRO A 87 -2.67 23.17 3.29
N GLY A 88 -1.63 23.37 2.48
CA GLY A 88 -0.42 24.09 2.90
C GLY A 88 0.62 23.25 3.65
N ARG A 89 0.44 21.94 3.76
CA ARG A 89 1.43 20.99 4.32
C ARG A 89 1.91 19.96 3.28
N PRO A 90 2.69 20.36 2.28
CA PRO A 90 3.19 19.44 1.24
C PRO A 90 4.03 18.29 1.82
N MET A 91 4.66 18.50 2.98
CA MET A 91 5.45 17.44 3.64
C MET A 91 4.64 16.18 3.99
N GLU A 92 3.31 16.27 4.13
CA GLU A 92 2.45 15.12 4.38
C GLU A 92 2.38 14.16 3.17
N ASN A 93 2.69 14.66 1.96
CA ASN A 93 2.74 13.91 0.71
C ASN A 93 4.15 13.78 0.12
N GLY A 94 5.17 14.23 0.86
CA GLY A 94 6.55 14.39 0.35
C GLY A 94 7.18 13.11 -0.22
N TYR A 95 6.73 11.93 0.22
CA TYR A 95 7.26 10.67 -0.28
C TYR A 95 6.80 10.40 -1.71
N ILE A 96 5.49 10.48 -1.95
CA ILE A 96 4.94 10.26 -3.28
C ILE A 96 5.34 11.38 -4.26
N GLU A 97 5.51 12.63 -3.78
CA GLU A 97 6.02 13.74 -4.59
C GLU A 97 7.47 13.48 -5.01
N SER A 98 8.33 13.03 -4.08
CA SER A 98 9.71 12.64 -4.39
C SER A 98 9.77 11.47 -5.38
N PHE A 99 8.87 10.50 -5.22
CA PHE A 99 8.73 9.41 -6.18
C PHE A 99 8.32 9.94 -7.56
N HIS A 100 7.31 10.80 -7.64
CA HIS A 100 6.86 11.39 -8.91
C HIS A 100 7.96 12.17 -9.64
N GLY A 101 8.85 12.85 -8.90
CA GLY A 101 10.03 13.50 -9.50
C GLY A 101 10.89 12.49 -10.25
N LYS A 102 11.27 11.39 -9.59
CA LYS A 102 12.07 10.31 -10.18
C LYS A 102 11.36 9.59 -11.31
N PHE A 103 10.09 9.25 -11.11
CA PHE A 103 9.28 8.58 -12.11
C PHE A 103 9.18 9.41 -13.41
N ARG A 104 9.05 10.74 -13.26
CA ARG A 104 9.05 11.65 -14.39
C ARG A 104 10.40 11.71 -15.08
N GLU A 105 11.49 11.86 -14.33
CA GLU A 105 12.83 12.00 -14.87
C GLU A 105 13.34 10.71 -15.52
N GLU A 106 13.11 9.57 -14.90
CA GLU A 106 13.77 8.32 -15.27
C GLU A 106 12.89 7.39 -16.12
N CYS A 107 11.59 7.64 -16.20
CA CYS A 107 10.67 6.84 -16.98
C CYS A 107 9.90 7.68 -18.00
N LEU A 108 9.09 8.64 -17.55
CA LEU A 108 8.17 9.32 -18.45
C LEU A 108 8.89 10.21 -19.48
N ASN A 109 9.97 10.90 -19.09
CA ASN A 109 10.74 11.76 -19.98
C ASN A 109 11.72 11.00 -20.88
N GLU A 110 12.08 9.77 -20.51
CA GLU A 110 13.02 8.94 -21.27
C GLU A 110 12.33 8.10 -22.37
N HIS A 111 10.99 7.96 -22.31
CA HIS A 111 10.24 7.11 -23.23
C HIS A 111 9.18 7.88 -24.02
N TRP A 112 9.02 7.48 -25.29
CA TRP A 112 7.97 7.95 -26.17
C TRP A 112 6.91 6.87 -26.34
N PHE A 113 5.87 6.92 -25.53
CA PHE A 113 4.80 5.94 -25.55
C PHE A 113 3.94 6.08 -26.80
N LEU A 114 3.97 5.08 -27.69
CA LEU A 114 3.19 5.09 -28.91
C LEU A 114 1.74 4.72 -28.66
N THR A 115 1.50 3.77 -27.76
CA THR A 115 0.18 3.27 -27.40
C THR A 115 0.01 3.24 -25.87
N LEU A 116 -1.23 3.06 -25.42
CA LEU A 116 -1.51 2.90 -23.99
C LEU A 116 -0.93 1.60 -23.43
N ASP A 117 -0.89 0.53 -24.23
CA ASP A 117 -0.33 -0.75 -23.80
C ASP A 117 1.19 -0.71 -23.72
N ASP A 118 1.84 -0.01 -24.64
CA ASP A 118 3.27 0.29 -24.61
C ASP A 118 3.63 1.10 -23.33
N ALA A 119 2.82 2.11 -22.99
CA ALA A 119 3.00 2.86 -21.75
C ALA A 119 2.83 1.98 -20.51
N ARG A 120 1.84 1.07 -20.49
CA ARG A 120 1.61 0.16 -19.37
C ARG A 120 2.76 -0.81 -19.16
N GLU A 121 3.27 -1.40 -20.24
CA GLU A 121 4.37 -2.37 -20.19
C GLU A 121 5.65 -1.67 -19.71
N THR A 122 6.05 -0.58 -20.33
CA THR A 122 7.25 0.16 -19.96
C THR A 122 7.22 0.68 -18.52
N ILE A 123 6.08 1.21 -18.08
CA ILE A 123 5.92 1.74 -16.72
C ILE A 123 5.93 0.60 -15.69
N GLU A 124 5.35 -0.55 -16.01
CA GLU A 124 5.38 -1.71 -15.09
C GLU A 124 6.79 -2.28 -14.98
N ASP A 125 7.54 -2.40 -16.07
CA ASP A 125 8.95 -2.82 -16.05
C ASP A 125 9.80 -1.86 -15.22
N TRP A 126 9.60 -0.55 -15.38
CA TRP A 126 10.28 0.46 -14.56
C TRP A 126 9.89 0.36 -13.07
N ARG A 127 8.61 0.08 -12.74
CA ARG A 127 8.15 -0.13 -11.37
C ARG A 127 8.83 -1.34 -10.72
N ILE A 128 8.97 -2.43 -11.47
CA ILE A 128 9.68 -3.64 -11.01
C ILE A 128 11.14 -3.31 -10.72
N ASP A 129 11.82 -2.65 -11.66
CA ASP A 129 13.22 -2.21 -11.49
C ASP A 129 13.39 -1.28 -10.27
N TYR A 130 12.49 -0.31 -10.10
CA TYR A 130 12.46 0.58 -8.94
C TYR A 130 12.40 -0.16 -7.62
N ASN A 131 11.60 -1.22 -7.52
CA ASN A 131 11.45 -2.00 -6.29
C ASN A 131 12.59 -2.99 -6.07
N GLN A 132 13.12 -3.61 -7.12
CA GLN A 132 14.04 -4.75 -7.02
C GLN A 132 15.51 -4.39 -7.18
N VAL A 133 15.82 -3.33 -7.92
CA VAL A 133 17.21 -3.03 -8.31
C VAL A 133 17.71 -1.71 -7.69
N ARG A 134 16.82 -0.74 -7.48
CA ARG A 134 17.21 0.59 -7.06
C ARG A 134 17.46 0.68 -5.55
N PRO A 135 18.70 0.98 -5.09
CA PRO A 135 18.97 1.19 -3.66
C PRO A 135 18.44 2.54 -3.20
N HIS A 136 17.87 2.59 -2.00
CA HIS A 136 17.34 3.80 -1.38
C HIS A 136 18.15 4.20 -0.15
N SER A 137 18.66 5.41 -0.12
CA SER A 137 19.45 5.93 1.01
C SER A 137 18.66 5.94 2.32
N SER A 138 17.35 6.22 2.24
CA SER A 138 16.42 6.18 3.39
C SER A 138 16.18 4.77 3.94
N LEU A 139 16.52 3.73 3.18
CA LEU A 139 16.40 2.31 3.55
C LEU A 139 17.77 1.68 3.86
N GLY A 140 18.79 2.49 4.12
CA GLY A 140 20.16 1.99 4.35
C GLY A 140 20.80 1.40 3.10
N TYR A 141 20.47 1.93 1.93
CA TYR A 141 20.90 1.47 0.60
C TYR A 141 20.36 0.08 0.21
N LEU A 142 19.35 -0.42 0.89
CA LEU A 142 18.58 -1.58 0.42
C LEU A 142 17.57 -1.16 -0.65
N THR A 143 17.18 -2.10 -1.49
CA THR A 143 16.04 -1.91 -2.38
C THR A 143 14.74 -1.96 -1.56
N PRO A 144 13.64 -1.36 -2.05
CA PRO A 144 12.33 -1.46 -1.39
C PRO A 144 11.91 -2.90 -1.08
N GLU A 145 12.10 -3.82 -2.02
CA GLU A 145 11.74 -5.24 -1.86
C GLU A 145 12.63 -5.96 -0.83
N GLU A 146 13.93 -5.71 -0.81
CA GLU A 146 14.84 -6.26 0.21
C GLU A 146 14.46 -5.78 1.61
N PHE A 147 14.16 -4.48 1.73
CA PHE A 147 13.75 -3.89 3.01
C PHE A 147 12.41 -4.47 3.48
N ALA A 148 11.41 -4.58 2.60
CA ALA A 148 10.11 -5.16 2.92
C ALA A 148 10.21 -6.63 3.35
N THR A 149 11.03 -7.42 2.64
CA THR A 149 11.26 -8.83 2.97
C THR A 149 11.98 -8.99 4.30
N GLY A 150 12.98 -8.16 4.58
CA GLY A 150 13.69 -8.13 5.85
C GLY A 150 12.77 -7.81 7.02
N TYR A 151 11.88 -6.82 6.85
CA TYR A 151 10.89 -6.43 7.85
C TYR A 151 9.85 -7.53 8.12
N ALA A 152 9.29 -8.14 7.10
CA ALA A 152 8.34 -9.24 7.23
C ALA A 152 8.93 -10.43 8.01
N ASN A 153 10.22 -10.74 7.79
CA ASN A 153 10.92 -11.79 8.52
C ASN A 153 11.13 -11.45 10.01
N VAL A 154 11.32 -10.18 10.34
CA VAL A 154 11.46 -9.73 11.75
C VAL A 154 10.12 -9.78 12.48
N GLU A 155 9.03 -9.38 11.83
CA GLU A 155 7.68 -9.47 12.42
C GLU A 155 7.23 -10.91 12.62
N SER A 156 7.49 -11.78 11.65
CA SER A 156 7.20 -13.21 11.76
C SER A 156 7.92 -13.86 12.95
N LYS A 157 9.17 -13.45 13.22
CA LYS A 157 9.93 -13.93 14.38
C LYS A 157 9.42 -13.38 15.72
N LYS A 158 8.82 -12.21 15.76
CA LYS A 158 8.22 -11.64 16.98
C LYS A 158 6.90 -12.30 17.36
N HIS A 159 6.22 -12.96 16.42
CA HIS A 159 4.93 -13.61 16.65
C HIS A 159 5.04 -15.07 17.17
N PHE A 160 6.27 -15.62 17.29
CA PHE A 160 6.54 -16.88 17.98
C PHE A 160 7.36 -16.62 19.27
N PRO A 161 6.72 -16.34 20.42
CA PRO A 161 7.41 -16.48 21.69
C PRO A 161 7.74 -17.96 21.86
N HIS A 162 8.99 -18.24 22.19
CA HIS A 162 9.55 -19.55 22.45
C HIS A 162 8.60 -20.44 23.25
N LEU A 163 8.10 -21.52 22.62
CA LEU A 163 7.67 -22.72 23.32
C LEU A 163 8.95 -23.36 23.87
N HIS A 164 9.30 -23.02 25.10
CA HIS A 164 10.24 -23.82 25.86
C HIS A 164 9.60 -25.19 26.09
N SER A 165 10.20 -26.20 25.50
CA SER A 165 10.01 -27.60 25.87
C SER A 165 10.43 -27.76 27.34
N HIS A 166 9.48 -28.00 28.20
CA HIS A 166 9.70 -28.65 29.46
C HIS A 166 9.08 -30.03 29.36
N ASP A 167 9.96 -31.02 29.15
CA ASP A 167 9.71 -32.39 29.54
C ASP A 167 9.58 -32.44 31.05
N GLY A 168 8.55 -33.14 31.54
CA GLY A 168 8.42 -33.37 32.96
C GLY A 168 7.07 -33.96 33.39
N CYS A 169 6.96 -35.24 33.23
CA CYS A 169 6.23 -36.27 33.99
C CYS A 169 5.11 -35.88 34.96
N CYS A 170 4.00 -36.58 34.77
CA CYS A 170 3.16 -37.30 35.78
C CYS A 170 2.27 -36.49 36.74
N GLY A 171 0.98 -36.83 36.73
CA GLY A 171 0.08 -36.61 37.86
C GLY A 171 -1.38 -36.36 37.46
N LEU A 172 -2.12 -37.47 37.38
CA LEU A 172 -3.59 -37.46 37.39
C LEU A 172 -4.11 -36.66 38.61
N ASN A 173 -5.15 -35.83 38.40
CA ASN A 173 -6.36 -35.97 39.18
C ASN A 173 -7.54 -35.17 38.57
N LEU A 174 -8.60 -35.90 38.39
CA LEU A 174 -9.97 -35.46 38.15
C LEU A 174 -10.49 -34.65 39.35
N HIS A 175 -11.17 -33.57 39.10
CA HIS A 175 -12.42 -33.28 39.79
C HIS A 175 -13.31 -32.34 38.96
N LEU A 176 -14.51 -32.85 38.75
CA LEU A 176 -15.71 -32.16 38.27
C LEU A 176 -16.19 -31.13 39.31
N ASN A 177 -16.74 -30.03 38.83
CA ASN A 177 -18.09 -29.54 39.10
C ASN A 177 -18.19 -28.02 38.98
N SER A 178 -19.12 -27.68 38.22
CA SER A 178 -20.37 -26.90 38.41
C SER A 178 -20.33 -25.41 38.12
N THR A 179 -21.09 -25.10 37.10
CA THR A 179 -21.85 -23.86 36.72
C THR A 179 -22.57 -23.17 37.90
N PRO A 180 -23.36 -22.11 37.61
CA PRO A 180 -23.06 -20.74 37.17
C PRO A 180 -23.69 -19.71 38.13
N SER A 181 -23.39 -18.43 37.97
CA SER A 181 -24.31 -17.40 38.46
C SER A 181 -24.16 -16.08 37.74
N ALA A 182 -25.29 -15.66 37.31
CA ALA A 182 -25.69 -14.43 36.73
C ALA A 182 -25.70 -13.24 37.69
N LEU A 183 -26.06 -12.06 37.10
CA LEU A 183 -26.57 -10.83 37.74
C LEU A 183 -25.47 -9.84 38.16
N THR A 184 -25.54 -8.52 37.91
CA THR A 184 -26.60 -7.55 37.57
C THR A 184 -25.93 -6.21 37.28
N TYR A 185 -26.50 -5.41 36.38
CA TYR A 185 -26.30 -3.96 36.32
C TYR A 185 -26.91 -3.32 37.60
N PRO A 186 -26.42 -2.14 38.03
CA PRO A 186 -27.24 -0.95 37.93
C PRO A 186 -26.48 0.34 37.59
N ASP A 187 -27.27 1.21 37.00
CA ASP A 187 -27.36 2.66 36.87
C ASP A 187 -26.26 3.42 36.13
#